data_d39b5c18eb3f1400c7df405f20e7f044
#
_entry.id   d39b5c18eb3f1400c7df405f20e7f044
#
_cell.length_a   1.000
_cell.length_b   1.000
_cell.length_c   1.000
_cell.angle_alpha   90.00
_cell.angle_beta   90.00
_cell.angle_gamma   90.00
#
_symmetry.space_group_name_H-M   'P 1'
#
loop_
_entity.id
_entity.type
_entity.pdbx_description
1 polymer ?
#
loop_
_entity_poly.entity_id
_entity_poly.type
_entity_poly.pdbx_seq_one_letter_code
_entity_poly.pdbx_strand_id
1 'polypeptide(L)'
;IRTCTLMHLIVFYKLYVYRRYNMQFGFFDDINKEYVITTPETPLPWINYLGCENFFSLKSNTGGGYCFYKDAKLLRLTRYRYNNSPLDNNGHYIYIKDEDTIWNPGWQPSQTPVEDYTCRHGLGYTVISSSKNDIKATQTALDPIGDNCELDKLTIKNTGNSVKHLSVYSYIEFCLWNAVDDCNNFQRNFSTGEVEVQPEINIGTAAMSAIYHKTEYRERRNHYAVHAVSTAANGFDTSRESFIGTYGSPAMPKAVKEGTSYNSIASGWSPVGSFRIDIDLEPGEEKEYVFIIGYAENPDDKKWESFGIINKEPAYALLEKYNTPAKFDTALAALKDYWTHLLSSYIVDTEDKKLCRMVNIWNQ
;
A
#
# COMPACT_ATOMS: atom_id res chain seq x y z
N ILE A 1 -10.78 51.48 -12.09
CA ILE A 1 -11.35 50.22 -11.59
C ILE A 1 -10.51 49.01 -12.00
N ARG A 2 -9.97 48.90 -13.24
CA ARG A 2 -9.15 47.75 -13.68
C ARG A 2 -7.81 47.60 -12.99
N THR A 3 -7.14 48.69 -12.56
CA THR A 3 -5.86 48.69 -11.89
C THR A 3 -5.94 48.18 -10.45
N CYS A 4 -7.04 48.42 -9.76
CA CYS A 4 -7.24 47.95 -8.38
C CYS A 4 -7.42 46.41 -8.31
N THR A 5 -8.12 45.85 -9.28
CA THR A 5 -8.37 44.38 -9.36
C THR A 5 -7.06 43.62 -9.63
N LEU A 6 -6.18 44.15 -10.48
CA LEU A 6 -4.87 43.53 -10.79
C LEU A 6 -3.93 43.55 -9.58
N MET A 7 -3.91 44.65 -8.83
CA MET A 7 -3.12 44.75 -7.60
C MET A 7 -3.60 43.77 -6.52
N HIS A 8 -4.91 43.61 -6.35
CA HIS A 8 -5.44 42.61 -5.44
C HIS A 8 -5.07 41.17 -5.84
N LEU A 9 -5.15 40.83 -7.13
CA LEU A 9 -4.71 39.53 -7.64
C LEU A 9 -3.22 39.28 -7.40
N ILE A 10 -2.35 40.27 -7.62
CA ILE A 10 -0.92 40.16 -7.40
C ILE A 10 -0.61 40.02 -5.90
N VAL A 11 -1.30 40.75 -5.04
CA VAL A 11 -1.14 40.66 -3.58
C VAL A 11 -1.63 39.30 -3.08
N PHE A 12 -2.78 38.80 -3.57
CA PHE A 12 -3.27 37.46 -3.24
C PHE A 12 -2.33 36.36 -3.75
N TYR A 13 -1.82 36.49 -4.97
CA TYR A 13 -0.84 35.56 -5.52
C TYR A 13 0.48 35.57 -4.71
N LYS A 14 1.02 36.75 -4.36
CA LYS A 14 2.21 36.85 -3.52
C LYS A 14 1.97 36.33 -2.11
N LEU A 15 0.81 36.56 -1.50
CA LEU A 15 0.45 36.01 -0.19
C LEU A 15 0.25 34.49 -0.26
N TYR A 16 -0.34 33.99 -1.35
CA TYR A 16 -0.49 32.56 -1.59
C TYR A 16 0.86 31.87 -1.78
N VAL A 17 1.75 32.44 -2.60
CA VAL A 17 3.10 31.96 -2.82
C VAL A 17 3.91 32.04 -1.52
N TYR A 18 3.85 33.18 -0.80
CA TYR A 18 4.55 33.35 0.48
C TYR A 18 4.07 32.38 1.57
N ARG A 19 2.76 32.13 1.67
CA ARG A 19 2.20 31.09 2.56
C ARG A 19 2.69 29.70 2.18
N ARG A 20 2.75 29.38 0.89
CA ARG A 20 3.22 28.07 0.41
C ARG A 20 4.71 27.85 0.68
N TYR A 21 5.54 28.89 0.58
CA TYR A 21 6.98 28.81 0.90
C TYR A 21 7.29 28.74 2.41
N ASN A 22 6.36 29.14 3.27
CA ASN A 22 6.53 29.10 4.73
C ASN A 22 5.66 28.01 5.41
N MET A 23 4.95 27.18 4.67
CA MET A 23 4.24 26.04 5.25
C MET A 23 5.25 24.94 5.61
N GLN A 24 5.29 24.61 6.88
CA GLN A 24 6.02 23.45 7.36
C GLN A 24 5.14 22.22 7.18
N PHE A 25 5.51 21.33 6.24
CA PHE A 25 4.75 20.10 5.95
C PHE A 25 5.13 18.94 6.87
N GLY A 26 6.24 19.07 7.62
CA GLY A 26 6.73 18.02 8.50
C GLY A 26 8.00 18.42 9.25
N PHE A 27 8.56 17.49 9.99
CA PHE A 27 9.77 17.68 10.78
C PHE A 27 10.54 16.35 10.95
N PHE A 28 11.83 16.47 11.28
CA PHE A 28 12.66 15.32 11.60
C PHE A 28 12.47 14.89 13.06
N ASP A 29 12.15 13.64 13.28
CA ASP A 29 12.16 12.97 14.58
C ASP A 29 13.46 12.15 14.70
N ASP A 30 14.49 12.78 15.24
CA ASP A 30 15.83 12.17 15.35
C ASP A 30 15.87 11.00 16.34
N ILE A 31 14.94 10.99 17.31
CA ILE A 31 14.86 9.91 18.31
C ILE A 31 14.38 8.62 17.66
N ASN A 32 13.32 8.70 16.87
CA ASN A 32 12.75 7.58 16.17
C ASN A 32 13.39 7.31 14.80
N LYS A 33 14.29 8.22 14.36
CA LYS A 33 14.93 8.20 13.03
C LYS A 33 13.88 8.23 11.90
N GLU A 34 12.93 9.15 12.01
CA GLU A 34 11.82 9.32 11.10
C GLU A 34 11.72 10.74 10.57
N TYR A 35 11.17 10.89 9.38
CA TYR A 35 10.63 12.16 8.91
C TYR A 35 9.11 12.13 9.05
N VAL A 36 8.55 13.03 9.86
CA VAL A 36 7.13 13.10 10.17
C VAL A 36 6.46 14.14 9.30
N ILE A 37 5.50 13.73 8.49
CA ILE A 37 4.68 14.57 7.62
C ILE A 37 3.32 14.76 8.30
N THR A 38 2.86 16.01 8.39
CA THR A 38 1.67 16.39 9.18
C THR A 38 0.45 16.77 8.34
N THR A 39 0.57 16.68 7.02
CA THR A 39 -0.53 16.92 6.08
C THR A 39 -0.40 16.01 4.85
N PRO A 40 -1.49 15.44 4.33
CA PRO A 40 -1.41 14.66 3.10
C PRO A 40 -1.16 15.54 1.86
N GLU A 41 -1.51 16.82 1.91
CA GLU A 41 -1.42 17.76 0.79
C GLU A 41 -0.01 18.39 0.69
N THR A 42 1.00 17.56 0.51
CA THR A 42 2.37 18.01 0.21
C THR A 42 2.46 18.57 -1.21
N PRO A 43 3.45 19.44 -1.54
CA PRO A 43 3.57 20.02 -2.89
C PRO A 43 3.73 19.00 -4.01
N LEU A 44 4.38 17.88 -3.70
CA LEU A 44 4.54 16.67 -4.53
C LEU A 44 4.44 15.48 -3.59
N PRO A 45 4.16 14.26 -4.10
CA PRO A 45 4.23 13.06 -3.28
C PRO A 45 5.63 12.92 -2.68
N TRP A 46 5.72 12.83 -1.35
CA TRP A 46 6.96 12.55 -0.67
C TRP A 46 7.05 11.07 -0.38
N ILE A 47 8.08 10.43 -0.91
CA ILE A 47 8.19 8.98 -0.96
C ILE A 47 9.28 8.46 -0.01
N ASN A 48 9.06 7.24 0.46
CA ASN A 48 10.06 6.42 1.12
C ASN A 48 10.38 5.20 0.24
N TYR A 49 11.65 4.82 0.18
CA TYR A 49 12.09 3.58 -0.44
C TYR A 49 12.13 2.49 0.63
N LEU A 50 11.52 1.34 0.32
CA LEU A 50 11.51 0.16 1.16
C LEU A 50 12.31 -0.95 0.46
N GLY A 51 12.76 -1.94 1.24
CA GLY A 51 13.56 -3.05 0.74
C GLY A 51 15.06 -2.74 0.61
N CYS A 52 15.87 -3.77 0.54
CA CYS A 52 17.32 -3.62 0.51
C CYS A 52 18.07 -4.71 -0.26
N GLU A 53 17.42 -5.76 -0.77
CA GLU A 53 18.08 -6.88 -1.43
C GLU A 53 17.54 -7.13 -2.83
N ASN A 54 16.45 -7.87 -2.94
CA ASN A 54 15.86 -8.26 -4.22
C ASN A 54 14.46 -7.71 -4.44
N PHE A 55 13.75 -7.39 -3.37
CA PHE A 55 12.41 -6.84 -3.43
C PHE A 55 12.40 -5.42 -2.91
N PHE A 56 11.73 -4.53 -3.62
CA PHE A 56 11.70 -3.11 -3.32
C PHE A 56 10.31 -2.55 -3.52
N SER A 57 9.92 -1.65 -2.61
CA SER A 57 8.71 -0.87 -2.71
C SER A 57 8.98 0.62 -2.59
N LEU A 58 8.10 1.42 -3.16
CA LEU A 58 8.00 2.85 -2.89
C LEU A 58 6.67 3.10 -2.20
N LYS A 59 6.70 3.90 -1.13
CA LYS A 59 5.49 4.32 -0.42
C LYS A 59 5.47 5.83 -0.28
N SER A 60 4.45 6.49 -0.82
CA SER A 60 4.27 7.93 -0.65
C SER A 60 3.58 8.24 0.67
N ASN A 61 3.60 9.53 1.03
CA ASN A 61 2.86 10.01 2.20
C ASN A 61 1.34 9.79 2.10
N THR A 62 0.78 9.56 0.92
CA THR A 62 -0.65 9.29 0.74
C THR A 62 -0.97 7.82 0.45
N GLY A 63 0.02 6.92 0.55
CA GLY A 63 -0.14 5.49 0.28
C GLY A 63 0.07 5.08 -1.18
N GLY A 64 0.36 6.04 -2.07
CA GLY A 64 0.75 5.75 -3.45
C GLY A 64 2.10 5.03 -3.53
N GLY A 65 2.36 4.42 -4.69
CA GLY A 65 3.62 3.73 -4.92
C GLY A 65 3.48 2.42 -5.70
N TYR A 66 4.55 1.67 -5.75
CA TYR A 66 4.60 0.37 -6.43
C TYR A 66 5.70 -0.52 -5.84
N CYS A 67 5.61 -1.81 -6.11
CA CYS A 67 6.64 -2.77 -5.75
C CYS A 67 7.14 -3.56 -6.96
N PHE A 68 8.39 -4.06 -6.86
CA PHE A 68 9.05 -4.79 -7.92
C PHE A 68 10.09 -5.77 -7.36
N TYR A 69 10.39 -6.81 -8.14
CA TYR A 69 11.45 -7.76 -7.88
C TYR A 69 12.64 -7.49 -8.80
N LYS A 70 13.80 -7.17 -8.25
CA LYS A 70 15.08 -6.87 -8.92
C LYS A 70 15.07 -5.73 -9.94
N ASP A 71 14.07 -5.68 -10.84
CA ASP A 71 14.04 -4.73 -11.96
C ASP A 71 12.69 -3.99 -11.99
N ALA A 72 12.72 -2.69 -11.71
CA ALA A 72 11.54 -1.83 -11.68
C ALA A 72 10.83 -1.66 -13.04
N LYS A 73 11.48 -2.02 -14.13
CA LYS A 73 10.93 -1.95 -15.48
C LYS A 73 10.35 -3.29 -15.94
N LEU A 74 11.05 -4.39 -15.69
CA LEU A 74 10.76 -5.71 -16.28
C LEU A 74 10.11 -6.69 -15.30
N LEU A 75 10.21 -6.46 -13.99
CA LEU A 75 9.65 -7.30 -12.94
C LEU A 75 8.83 -6.48 -11.93
N ARG A 76 8.09 -5.50 -12.42
CA ARG A 76 7.17 -4.69 -11.60
C ARG A 76 5.88 -5.47 -11.33
N LEU A 77 5.52 -5.60 -10.06
CA LEU A 77 4.30 -6.30 -9.65
C LEU A 77 3.07 -5.40 -9.77
N THR A 78 3.16 -4.20 -9.19
CA THR A 78 2.01 -3.30 -9.07
C THR A 78 2.14 -2.09 -9.99
N ARG A 79 1.00 -1.58 -10.41
CA ARG A 79 0.90 -0.46 -11.35
C ARG A 79 1.11 0.87 -10.65
N TYR A 80 1.92 1.74 -11.24
CA TYR A 80 2.03 3.14 -10.87
C TYR A 80 2.32 3.98 -12.11
N ARG A 81 1.58 5.08 -12.29
CA ARG A 81 1.71 5.98 -13.43
C ARG A 81 2.10 7.37 -12.96
N TYR A 82 3.30 7.79 -13.30
CA TYR A 82 3.89 9.06 -12.85
C TYR A 82 3.17 10.30 -13.38
N ASN A 83 2.55 10.21 -14.57
CA ASN A 83 1.95 11.34 -15.26
C ASN A 83 0.42 11.39 -15.15
N ASN A 84 -0.13 10.77 -14.14
CA ASN A 84 -1.57 10.82 -13.89
C ASN A 84 -1.99 12.13 -13.23
N SER A 85 -3.26 12.51 -13.43
CA SER A 85 -3.93 13.55 -12.67
C SER A 85 -5.24 12.97 -12.10
N PRO A 86 -5.46 13.06 -10.78
CA PRO A 86 -4.55 13.61 -9.77
C PRO A 86 -3.26 12.81 -9.65
N LEU A 87 -2.20 13.47 -9.16
CA LEU A 87 -0.92 12.83 -8.88
C LEU A 87 -1.10 11.78 -7.76
N ASP A 88 -0.24 10.77 -7.78
CA ASP A 88 -0.19 9.73 -6.74
C ASP A 88 -1.49 8.95 -6.56
N ASN A 89 -2.20 8.74 -7.67
CA ASN A 89 -3.50 8.05 -7.69
C ASN A 89 -3.38 6.56 -8.04
N ASN A 90 -2.22 5.96 -7.83
CA ASN A 90 -1.99 4.52 -7.97
C ASN A 90 -1.12 4.06 -6.81
N GLY A 91 -1.52 2.97 -6.18
CA GLY A 91 -0.80 2.41 -5.05
C GLY A 91 -1.58 1.28 -4.39
N HIS A 92 -1.20 1.00 -3.17
CA HIS A 92 -1.84 0.00 -2.33
C HIS A 92 -2.78 0.73 -1.37
N TYR A 93 -4.06 0.73 -1.68
CA TYR A 93 -5.04 1.49 -0.92
C TYR A 93 -5.87 0.60 -0.01
N ILE A 94 -6.15 1.13 1.16
CA ILE A 94 -7.18 0.61 2.06
C ILE A 94 -8.33 1.63 2.04
N TYR A 95 -9.52 1.18 1.68
CA TYR A 95 -10.75 1.96 1.84
C TYR A 95 -11.46 1.50 3.11
N ILE A 96 -11.93 2.45 3.88
CA ILE A 96 -12.79 2.21 5.05
C ILE A 96 -14.14 2.83 4.73
N LYS A 97 -15.18 2.00 4.78
CA LYS A 97 -16.57 2.42 4.64
C LYS A 97 -17.24 2.35 6.03
N ASP A 98 -17.66 3.51 6.52
CA ASP A 98 -18.45 3.70 7.74
C ASP A 98 -19.77 4.32 7.31
N GLU A 99 -20.85 3.54 7.27
CA GLU A 99 -22.15 3.92 6.71
C GLU A 99 -22.01 4.48 5.27
N ASP A 100 -22.32 5.76 5.05
CA ASP A 100 -22.19 6.43 3.76
C ASP A 100 -20.81 7.10 3.56
N THR A 101 -19.97 7.12 4.58
CA THR A 101 -18.63 7.73 4.53
C THR A 101 -17.61 6.73 3.99
N ILE A 102 -16.89 7.11 2.94
CA ILE A 102 -15.78 6.35 2.39
C ILE A 102 -14.52 7.20 2.53
N TRP A 103 -13.48 6.63 3.11
CA TRP A 103 -12.22 7.32 3.32
C TRP A 103 -11.01 6.36 3.30
N ASN A 104 -9.81 6.91 3.24
CA ASN A 104 -8.56 6.17 3.23
C ASN A 104 -7.63 6.72 4.31
N PRO A 105 -6.89 5.89 5.06
CA PRO A 105 -5.93 6.36 6.06
C PRO A 105 -4.89 7.32 5.49
N GLY A 106 -4.46 7.11 4.23
CA GLY A 106 -3.53 7.97 3.51
C GLY A 106 -4.18 9.17 2.80
N TRP A 107 -5.50 9.40 2.95
CA TRP A 107 -6.28 10.42 2.26
C TRP A 107 -6.54 10.12 0.77
N GLN A 108 -5.53 9.72 -0.02
CA GLN A 108 -5.74 9.24 -1.39
C GLN A 108 -6.30 7.80 -1.39
N PRO A 109 -7.08 7.39 -2.41
CA PRO A 109 -7.49 8.18 -3.56
C PRO A 109 -8.84 8.90 -3.37
N SER A 110 -9.58 8.66 -2.25
CA SER A 110 -10.91 9.26 -2.03
C SER A 110 -10.85 10.77 -1.78
N GLN A 111 -9.74 11.25 -1.25
CA GLN A 111 -9.55 12.65 -0.82
C GLN A 111 -10.60 13.12 0.19
N THR A 112 -11.23 12.19 0.89
CA THR A 112 -12.13 12.51 1.99
C THR A 112 -11.33 13.15 3.12
N PRO A 113 -11.75 14.31 3.65
CA PRO A 113 -11.03 14.95 4.76
C PRO A 113 -10.92 14.03 5.97
N VAL A 114 -9.71 13.90 6.48
CA VAL A 114 -9.37 13.12 7.67
C VAL A 114 -8.82 14.01 8.77
N GLU A 115 -8.83 13.52 9.99
CA GLU A 115 -8.33 14.18 11.19
C GLU A 115 -7.03 13.51 11.66
N ASP A 116 -6.23 14.22 12.44
CA ASP A 116 -5.00 13.70 13.08
C ASP A 116 -4.04 12.99 12.11
N TYR A 117 -4.00 13.45 10.86
CA TYR A 117 -3.17 12.83 9.85
C TYR A 117 -1.69 12.98 10.17
N THR A 118 -0.99 11.85 10.12
CA THR A 118 0.48 11.79 10.14
C THR A 118 0.99 10.71 9.19
N CYS A 119 2.09 11.02 8.50
CA CYS A 119 2.88 9.99 7.83
C CYS A 119 4.31 10.04 8.38
N ARG A 120 4.84 8.91 8.80
CA ARG A 120 6.18 8.75 9.34
C ARG A 120 6.98 7.87 8.39
N HIS A 121 7.93 8.48 7.70
CA HIS A 121 8.91 7.76 6.88
C HIS A 121 10.12 7.42 7.74
N GLY A 122 10.27 6.14 8.06
CA GLY A 122 11.38 5.60 8.82
C GLY A 122 12.37 4.85 7.92
N LEU A 123 13.37 4.22 8.54
CA LEU A 123 14.39 3.43 7.85
C LEU A 123 13.79 2.09 7.38
N GLY A 124 13.40 2.04 6.11
CA GLY A 124 12.81 0.84 5.48
C GLY A 124 11.36 0.56 5.85
N TYR A 125 10.66 1.49 6.51
CA TYR A 125 9.22 1.37 6.80
C TYR A 125 8.52 2.72 6.72
N THR A 126 7.20 2.68 6.52
CA THR A 126 6.34 3.87 6.51
C THR A 126 5.11 3.61 7.38
N VAL A 127 4.75 4.58 8.22
CA VAL A 127 3.53 4.54 9.04
C VAL A 127 2.62 5.70 8.66
N ILE A 128 1.41 5.42 8.22
CA ILE A 128 0.38 6.41 7.93
C ILE A 128 -0.75 6.23 8.94
N SER A 129 -1.14 7.30 9.63
CA SER A 129 -2.21 7.27 10.61
C SER A 129 -3.13 8.46 10.44
N SER A 130 -4.43 8.24 10.53
CA SER A 130 -5.44 9.28 10.54
C SER A 130 -6.72 8.81 11.23
N SER A 131 -7.62 9.74 11.48
CA SER A 131 -8.90 9.48 12.14
C SER A 131 -10.06 10.02 11.31
N LYS A 132 -11.21 9.35 11.40
CA LYS A 132 -12.48 9.80 10.83
C LYS A 132 -13.65 9.16 11.56
N ASN A 133 -14.68 9.96 11.93
CA ASN A 133 -15.90 9.46 12.56
C ASN A 133 -15.63 8.55 13.79
N ASP A 134 -14.76 8.96 14.70
CA ASP A 134 -14.32 8.17 15.87
C ASP A 134 -13.60 6.85 15.53
N ILE A 135 -13.18 6.65 14.30
CA ILE A 135 -12.32 5.54 13.90
C ILE A 135 -10.91 6.05 13.64
N LYS A 136 -9.93 5.48 14.34
CA LYS A 136 -8.52 5.68 14.06
C LYS A 136 -7.99 4.50 13.25
N ALA A 137 -7.36 4.78 12.13
CA ALA A 137 -6.69 3.78 11.30
C ALA A 137 -5.19 4.09 11.17
N THR A 138 -4.38 3.06 11.36
CA THR A 138 -2.92 3.14 11.20
C THR A 138 -2.48 2.05 10.24
N GLN A 139 -1.77 2.42 9.21
CA GLN A 139 -1.23 1.56 8.18
C GLN A 139 0.30 1.58 8.29
N THR A 140 0.92 0.41 8.48
CA THR A 140 2.38 0.29 8.59
C THR A 140 2.89 -0.62 7.49
N ALA A 141 3.69 -0.08 6.58
CA ALA A 141 4.25 -0.79 5.45
C ALA A 141 5.76 -1.00 5.60
N LEU A 142 6.24 -2.18 5.20
CA LEU A 142 7.66 -2.55 5.15
C LEU A 142 7.90 -3.67 4.15
N ASP A 143 9.14 -3.79 3.67
CA ASP A 143 9.64 -4.96 2.96
C ASP A 143 10.54 -5.73 3.92
N PRO A 144 10.21 -6.99 4.28
CA PRO A 144 11.01 -7.76 5.22
C PRO A 144 12.34 -8.18 4.60
N ILE A 145 13.38 -8.27 5.43
CA ILE A 145 14.72 -8.66 4.99
C ILE A 145 14.72 -10.12 4.54
N GLY A 146 15.27 -10.37 3.35
CA GLY A 146 15.47 -11.72 2.80
C GLY A 146 14.24 -12.35 2.14
N ASP A 147 13.09 -11.67 2.13
CA ASP A 147 11.87 -12.16 1.48
C ASP A 147 11.38 -11.22 0.37
N ASN A 148 10.67 -11.77 -0.61
CA ASN A 148 10.25 -11.06 -1.80
C ASN A 148 8.80 -10.58 -1.67
N CYS A 149 8.52 -9.72 -0.70
CA CYS A 149 7.18 -9.16 -0.48
C CYS A 149 7.20 -7.80 0.20
N GLU A 150 6.12 -7.05 0.01
CA GLU A 150 5.71 -5.93 0.85
C GLU A 150 4.66 -6.42 1.85
N LEU A 151 4.81 -6.01 3.08
CA LEU A 151 3.84 -6.22 4.17
C LEU A 151 3.20 -4.89 4.52
N ASP A 152 1.89 -4.88 4.71
CA ASP A 152 1.11 -3.71 5.12
C ASP A 152 0.16 -4.09 6.24
N LYS A 153 0.45 -3.68 7.47
CA LYS A 153 -0.41 -3.93 8.64
C LYS A 153 -1.38 -2.77 8.83
N LEU A 154 -2.68 -3.05 8.74
CA LEU A 154 -3.73 -2.15 9.15
C LEU A 154 -4.09 -2.42 10.61
N THR A 155 -3.98 -1.40 11.45
CA THR A 155 -4.56 -1.35 12.80
C THR A 155 -5.74 -0.40 12.78
N ILE A 156 -6.93 -0.87 13.16
CA ILE A 156 -8.16 -0.08 13.16
C ILE A 156 -8.79 -0.11 14.54
N LYS A 157 -9.09 1.07 15.10
CA LYS A 157 -9.57 1.25 16.46
C LYS A 157 -10.80 2.12 16.53
N ASN A 158 -11.80 1.69 17.27
CA ASN A 158 -12.93 2.52 17.65
C ASN A 158 -12.54 3.41 18.83
N THR A 159 -12.48 4.72 18.63
CA THR A 159 -12.19 5.71 19.68
C THR A 159 -13.44 6.37 20.23
N GLY A 160 -14.61 6.01 19.70
CA GLY A 160 -15.92 6.53 20.12
C GLY A 160 -16.56 5.73 21.27
N ASN A 161 -17.81 6.05 21.53
CA ASN A 161 -18.61 5.46 22.62
C ASN A 161 -19.75 4.54 22.11
N SER A 162 -19.85 4.30 20.83
CA SER A 162 -20.83 3.41 20.19
C SER A 162 -20.16 2.34 19.36
N VAL A 163 -20.81 1.20 19.18
CA VAL A 163 -20.35 0.14 18.28
C VAL A 163 -20.26 0.67 16.86
N LYS A 164 -19.21 0.29 16.14
CA LYS A 164 -18.99 0.63 14.74
C LYS A 164 -19.06 -0.62 13.87
N HIS A 165 -19.81 -0.53 12.77
CA HIS A 165 -19.94 -1.55 11.74
C HIS A 165 -19.27 -1.05 10.48
N LEU A 166 -18.13 -1.61 10.14
CA LEU A 166 -17.28 -1.12 9.06
C LEU A 166 -17.09 -2.18 7.99
N SER A 167 -16.91 -1.72 6.74
CA SER A 167 -16.36 -2.58 5.69
C SER A 167 -15.01 -2.02 5.25
N VAL A 168 -13.97 -2.82 5.35
CA VAL A 168 -12.61 -2.49 4.91
C VAL A 168 -12.34 -3.18 3.58
N TYR A 169 -11.81 -2.44 2.61
CA TYR A 169 -11.42 -2.98 1.30
C TYR A 169 -9.95 -2.71 1.05
N SER A 170 -9.18 -3.76 0.76
CA SER A 170 -7.87 -3.59 0.14
C SER A 170 -8.04 -3.36 -1.37
N TYR A 171 -7.09 -2.68 -1.99
CA TYR A 171 -7.08 -2.51 -3.44
C TYR A 171 -5.67 -2.33 -3.96
N ILE A 172 -5.28 -3.18 -4.90
CA ILE A 172 -4.04 -3.05 -5.67
C ILE A 172 -4.33 -3.25 -7.16
N GLU A 173 -3.59 -2.55 -8.02
CA GLU A 173 -3.59 -2.81 -9.48
C GLU A 173 -2.29 -3.50 -9.86
N PHE A 174 -2.39 -4.60 -10.61
CA PHE A 174 -1.21 -5.33 -11.07
C PHE A 174 -0.67 -4.79 -12.39
N CYS A 175 0.66 -4.66 -12.49
CA CYS A 175 1.41 -4.34 -13.70
C CYS A 175 1.78 -5.60 -14.50
N LEU A 176 2.27 -6.65 -13.83
CA LEU A 176 2.59 -7.98 -14.34
C LEU A 176 3.29 -8.01 -15.69
N TRP A 177 4.35 -7.44 -15.87
CA TRP A 177 5.64 -7.24 -15.24
C TRP A 177 6.37 -6.05 -15.89
N ASN A 178 6.12 -5.85 -17.21
CA ASN A 178 6.78 -4.81 -17.99
C ASN A 178 6.06 -3.46 -17.81
N ALA A 179 6.69 -2.57 -17.05
CA ALA A 179 6.14 -1.25 -16.75
C ALA A 179 5.92 -0.36 -17.99
N VAL A 180 6.75 -0.50 -19.01
CA VAL A 180 6.62 0.29 -20.26
C VAL A 180 5.45 -0.21 -21.08
N ASP A 181 5.27 -1.53 -21.17
CA ASP A 181 4.14 -2.13 -21.86
C ASP A 181 2.83 -1.79 -21.14
N ASP A 182 2.82 -1.79 -19.81
CA ASP A 182 1.65 -1.41 -19.01
C ASP A 182 1.28 0.08 -19.21
N CYS A 183 2.26 0.97 -19.32
CA CYS A 183 2.02 2.39 -19.57
C CYS A 183 1.51 2.67 -20.99
N ASN A 184 2.00 1.94 -21.98
CA ASN A 184 1.71 2.19 -23.40
C ASN A 184 0.53 1.36 -23.92
N ASN A 185 0.36 0.15 -23.42
CA ASN A 185 -0.63 -0.78 -23.92
C ASN A 185 -1.01 -1.81 -22.82
N PHE A 186 -1.77 -1.37 -21.84
CA PHE A 186 -2.24 -2.20 -20.72
C PHE A 186 -3.06 -3.42 -21.17
N GLN A 187 -3.58 -3.44 -22.39
CA GLN A 187 -4.33 -4.56 -22.95
C GLN A 187 -3.47 -5.83 -23.15
N ARG A 188 -2.15 -5.74 -23.01
CA ARG A 188 -1.24 -6.88 -23.13
C ARG A 188 -1.08 -7.69 -21.84
N ASN A 189 -1.57 -7.16 -20.74
CA ASN A 189 -1.49 -7.85 -19.45
C ASN A 189 -2.58 -8.90 -19.33
N PHE A 190 -2.51 -9.91 -20.19
CA PHE A 190 -3.34 -11.12 -20.03
C PHE A 190 -2.84 -11.89 -18.84
N SER A 191 -3.60 -11.86 -17.75
CA SER A 191 -3.33 -12.64 -16.56
C SER A 191 -4.38 -13.71 -16.36
N THR A 192 -3.98 -14.83 -15.81
CA THR A 192 -4.88 -15.80 -15.21
C THR A 192 -4.92 -15.51 -13.71
N GLY A 193 -6.11 -15.29 -13.17
CA GLY A 193 -6.35 -15.09 -11.75
C GLY A 193 -6.84 -16.36 -11.09
N GLU A 194 -6.31 -16.67 -9.92
CA GLU A 194 -6.80 -17.72 -9.04
C GLU A 194 -7.06 -17.10 -7.67
N VAL A 195 -8.14 -17.55 -6.99
CA VAL A 195 -8.53 -16.99 -5.68
C VAL A 195 -8.79 -18.13 -4.72
N GLU A 196 -8.23 -18.01 -3.55
CA GLU A 196 -8.46 -18.93 -2.43
C GLU A 196 -8.97 -18.11 -1.24
N VAL A 197 -10.13 -18.51 -0.70
CA VAL A 197 -10.75 -17.92 0.49
C VAL A 197 -11.02 -19.04 1.48
N GLN A 198 -10.69 -18.81 2.75
CA GLN A 198 -10.96 -19.79 3.82
C GLN A 198 -12.41 -20.33 3.73
N PRO A 199 -12.63 -21.61 3.99
CA PRO A 199 -11.72 -22.60 4.63
C PRO A 199 -10.80 -23.37 3.67
N GLU A 200 -10.69 -22.98 2.42
CA GLU A 200 -10.00 -23.72 1.37
C GLU A 200 -8.46 -23.61 1.44
N ILE A 201 -7.93 -22.62 2.17
CA ILE A 201 -6.49 -22.44 2.35
C ILE A 201 -6.01 -23.03 3.66
N ASN A 202 -5.07 -23.98 3.59
CA ASN A 202 -4.32 -24.51 4.72
C ASN A 202 -2.92 -23.90 4.77
N ILE A 203 -2.82 -22.62 5.11
CA ILE A 203 -1.53 -21.97 5.39
C ILE A 203 -1.34 -21.93 6.90
N GLY A 204 -0.80 -23.00 7.46
CA GLY A 204 -0.66 -23.15 8.91
C GLY A 204 -2.02 -23.18 9.63
N THR A 205 -2.09 -22.57 10.83
CA THR A 205 -3.32 -22.51 11.64
C THR A 205 -4.12 -21.21 11.46
N ALA A 206 -3.58 -20.25 10.73
CA ALA A 206 -4.21 -18.94 10.55
C ALA A 206 -5.18 -18.94 9.36
N ALA A 207 -6.33 -18.30 9.55
CA ALA A 207 -7.25 -17.99 8.47
C ALA A 207 -6.59 -16.98 7.52
N MET A 208 -6.64 -17.24 6.22
CA MET A 208 -6.13 -16.33 5.19
C MET A 208 -7.03 -16.33 3.95
N SER A 209 -6.87 -15.29 3.14
CA SER A 209 -7.40 -15.25 1.78
C SER A 209 -6.29 -14.77 0.84
N ALA A 210 -6.18 -15.36 -0.34
CA ALA A 210 -5.13 -15.03 -1.30
C ALA A 210 -5.66 -14.96 -2.74
N ILE A 211 -5.09 -14.03 -3.50
CA ILE A 211 -5.30 -13.83 -4.93
C ILE A 211 -3.95 -14.00 -5.62
N TYR A 212 -3.90 -14.82 -6.65
CA TYR A 212 -2.70 -15.10 -7.44
C TYR A 212 -2.91 -14.62 -8.87
N HIS A 213 -1.92 -13.94 -9.44
CA HIS A 213 -1.96 -13.54 -10.84
C HIS A 213 -0.68 -13.92 -11.57
N LYS A 214 -0.86 -14.56 -12.71
CA LYS A 214 0.19 -15.01 -13.59
C LYS A 214 -0.11 -14.60 -15.02
N THR A 215 0.94 -14.23 -15.77
CA THR A 215 0.82 -13.94 -17.19
C THR A 215 1.27 -15.13 -18.03
N GLU A 216 0.48 -15.49 -19.05
CA GLU A 216 0.79 -16.54 -20.02
C GLU A 216 1.02 -15.99 -21.43
N TYR A 217 0.73 -14.72 -21.64
CA TYR A 217 0.82 -14.10 -22.96
C TYR A 217 2.28 -13.79 -23.34
N ARG A 218 2.71 -14.27 -24.49
CA ARG A 218 4.04 -14.12 -25.11
C ARG A 218 5.21 -14.80 -24.38
N GLU A 219 5.26 -14.77 -23.06
CA GLU A 219 6.34 -15.37 -22.30
C GLU A 219 5.76 -16.28 -21.23
N ARG A 220 6.03 -17.58 -21.36
CA ARG A 220 5.67 -18.56 -20.33
C ARG A 220 6.66 -18.45 -19.18
N ARG A 221 6.35 -17.60 -18.22
CA ARG A 221 7.18 -17.39 -17.03
C ARG A 221 6.74 -18.30 -15.90
N ASN A 222 7.66 -18.63 -15.01
CA ASN A 222 7.39 -19.45 -13.84
C ASN A 222 6.97 -18.64 -12.63
N HIS A 223 7.13 -17.31 -12.70
CA HIS A 223 6.81 -16.42 -11.60
C HIS A 223 5.35 -15.91 -11.67
N TYR A 224 4.85 -15.55 -10.51
CA TYR A 224 3.53 -14.98 -10.34
C TYR A 224 3.50 -14.00 -9.15
N ALA A 225 2.50 -13.13 -9.14
CA ALA A 225 2.23 -12.23 -8.03
C ALA A 225 1.18 -12.83 -7.10
N VAL A 226 1.34 -12.59 -5.80
CA VAL A 226 0.35 -12.94 -4.78
C VAL A 226 -0.06 -11.70 -4.00
N HIS A 227 -1.36 -11.54 -3.76
CA HIS A 227 -1.93 -10.60 -2.79
C HIS A 227 -2.74 -11.39 -1.78
N ALA A 228 -2.46 -11.22 -0.50
CA ALA A 228 -3.12 -11.97 0.56
C ALA A 228 -3.46 -11.09 1.76
N VAL A 229 -4.37 -11.59 2.59
CA VAL A 229 -4.72 -10.98 3.88
C VAL A 229 -4.81 -12.05 4.97
N SER A 230 -4.38 -11.68 6.18
CA SER A 230 -4.30 -12.56 7.37
C SER A 230 -5.66 -12.80 8.03
N THR A 231 -6.72 -12.97 7.23
CA THR A 231 -8.07 -13.33 7.69
C THR A 231 -8.88 -13.94 6.56
N ALA A 232 -9.98 -14.60 6.90
CA ALA A 232 -11.00 -14.96 5.93
C ALA A 232 -11.73 -13.70 5.45
N ALA A 233 -11.66 -13.42 4.15
CA ALA A 233 -12.34 -12.28 3.55
C ALA A 233 -13.84 -12.57 3.39
N ASN A 234 -14.68 -11.53 3.58
CA ASN A 234 -16.12 -11.59 3.33
C ASN A 234 -16.48 -11.49 1.83
N GLY A 235 -15.49 -11.11 1.02
CA GLY A 235 -15.61 -11.04 -0.44
C GLY A 235 -14.31 -10.57 -1.07
N PHE A 236 -14.24 -10.70 -2.39
CA PHE A 236 -13.07 -10.32 -3.16
C PHE A 236 -13.45 -9.80 -4.55
N ASP A 237 -12.53 -9.10 -5.21
CA ASP A 237 -12.62 -8.76 -6.62
C ASP A 237 -11.22 -8.79 -7.26
N THR A 238 -11.12 -9.38 -8.44
CA THR A 238 -9.90 -9.38 -9.24
C THR A 238 -10.05 -8.65 -10.57
N SER A 239 -11.29 -8.27 -10.94
CA SER A 239 -11.60 -7.45 -12.11
C SER A 239 -11.70 -5.97 -11.73
N ARG A 240 -10.88 -5.13 -12.39
CA ARG A 240 -10.91 -3.68 -12.21
C ARG A 240 -12.28 -3.09 -12.53
N GLU A 241 -12.91 -3.56 -13.58
CA GLU A 241 -14.23 -3.09 -14.02
C GLU A 241 -15.32 -3.43 -12.99
N SER A 242 -15.27 -4.60 -12.38
CA SER A 242 -16.21 -4.98 -11.32
C SER A 242 -16.01 -4.13 -10.07
N PHE A 243 -14.76 -3.93 -9.63
CA PHE A 243 -14.47 -3.18 -8.42
C PHE A 243 -14.69 -1.67 -8.58
N ILE A 244 -14.10 -1.05 -9.61
CA ILE A 244 -14.17 0.40 -9.84
C ILE A 244 -15.52 0.79 -10.49
N GLY A 245 -16.04 -0.04 -11.39
CA GLY A 245 -17.13 0.30 -12.30
C GLY A 245 -16.63 0.84 -13.64
N THR A 246 -17.35 0.54 -14.72
CA THR A 246 -16.97 0.92 -16.10
C THR A 246 -16.69 2.42 -16.27
N TYR A 247 -17.46 3.25 -15.59
CA TYR A 247 -17.33 4.72 -15.62
C TYR A 247 -16.93 5.32 -14.28
N GLY A 248 -16.47 4.46 -13.34
CA GLY A 248 -16.06 4.87 -12.01
C GLY A 248 -14.59 5.35 -11.95
N SER A 249 -14.17 5.70 -10.75
CA SER A 249 -12.80 6.10 -10.47
C SER A 249 -12.31 5.48 -9.17
N PRO A 250 -10.99 5.39 -8.95
CA PRO A 250 -10.44 4.94 -7.68
C PRO A 250 -10.87 5.82 -6.48
N ALA A 251 -11.24 7.08 -6.72
CA ALA A 251 -11.72 7.97 -5.65
C ALA A 251 -13.03 7.47 -5.00
N MET A 252 -13.87 6.79 -5.79
CA MET A 252 -15.16 6.26 -5.33
C MET A 252 -15.48 4.96 -6.07
N PRO A 253 -14.82 3.84 -5.73
CA PRO A 253 -15.04 2.57 -6.40
C PRO A 253 -16.48 2.09 -6.21
N LYS A 254 -17.06 1.49 -7.26
CA LYS A 254 -18.42 0.97 -7.24
C LYS A 254 -18.64 -0.03 -6.10
N ALA A 255 -17.76 -0.99 -5.94
CA ALA A 255 -17.85 -2.02 -4.91
C ALA A 255 -17.89 -1.41 -3.50
N VAL A 256 -17.00 -0.44 -3.21
CA VAL A 256 -16.96 0.25 -1.92
C VAL A 256 -18.21 1.09 -1.70
N LYS A 257 -18.64 1.85 -2.73
CA LYS A 257 -19.86 2.66 -2.66
C LYS A 257 -21.09 1.83 -2.33
N GLU A 258 -21.25 0.71 -3.00
CA GLU A 258 -22.38 -0.21 -2.80
C GLU A 258 -22.25 -1.10 -1.56
N GLY A 259 -21.09 -1.11 -0.91
CA GLY A 259 -20.82 -1.92 0.30
C GLY A 259 -20.79 -3.42 0.01
N THR A 260 -20.33 -3.83 -1.18
CA THR A 260 -20.33 -5.22 -1.63
C THR A 260 -19.04 -5.61 -2.33
N SER A 261 -18.84 -6.89 -2.57
CA SER A 261 -17.88 -7.45 -3.52
C SER A 261 -18.63 -8.34 -4.51
N TYR A 262 -18.15 -8.38 -5.74
CA TYR A 262 -18.79 -9.15 -6.81
C TYR A 262 -18.20 -10.54 -6.96
N ASN A 263 -17.14 -10.86 -6.19
CA ASN A 263 -16.36 -12.09 -6.26
C ASN A 263 -15.91 -12.38 -7.70
N SER A 264 -15.50 -11.31 -8.38
CA SER A 264 -15.09 -11.38 -9.77
C SER A 264 -13.72 -12.03 -9.92
N ILE A 265 -13.57 -12.90 -10.94
CA ILE A 265 -12.28 -13.47 -11.33
C ILE A 265 -11.95 -12.97 -12.72
N ALA A 266 -10.92 -12.12 -12.81
CA ALA A 266 -10.45 -11.60 -14.08
C ALA A 266 -9.54 -12.61 -14.77
N SER A 267 -9.84 -12.89 -16.03
CA SER A 267 -8.95 -13.59 -16.95
C SER A 267 -8.67 -12.66 -18.12
N GLY A 268 -7.51 -12.02 -18.11
CA GLY A 268 -7.06 -11.16 -19.21
C GLY A 268 -6.79 -9.73 -18.81
N TRP A 269 -7.79 -8.89 -18.69
CA TRP A 269 -7.63 -7.42 -18.65
C TRP A 269 -7.48 -6.85 -17.23
N SER A 270 -6.60 -5.85 -17.09
CA SER A 270 -6.50 -4.99 -15.91
C SER A 270 -6.76 -5.71 -14.57
N PRO A 271 -5.93 -6.70 -14.22
CA PRO A 271 -6.12 -7.47 -13.01
C PRO A 271 -5.90 -6.59 -11.79
N VAL A 272 -6.77 -6.74 -10.80
CA VAL A 272 -6.65 -6.10 -9.50
C VAL A 272 -6.68 -7.16 -8.39
N GLY A 273 -6.32 -6.77 -7.18
CA GLY A 273 -6.52 -7.55 -5.99
C GLY A 273 -7.28 -6.73 -4.97
N SER A 274 -8.46 -7.18 -4.58
CA SER A 274 -9.26 -6.56 -3.53
C SER A 274 -9.87 -7.63 -2.64
N PHE A 275 -9.79 -7.42 -1.33
CA PHE A 275 -10.52 -8.17 -0.32
C PHE A 275 -11.47 -7.23 0.43
N ARG A 276 -12.67 -7.71 0.74
CA ARG A 276 -13.59 -7.07 1.67
C ARG A 276 -13.55 -7.80 3.01
N ILE A 277 -13.43 -7.02 4.09
CA ILE A 277 -13.47 -7.50 5.47
C ILE A 277 -14.51 -6.67 6.20
N ASP A 278 -15.56 -7.31 6.70
CA ASP A 278 -16.57 -6.67 7.52
C ASP A 278 -16.17 -6.77 8.99
N ILE A 279 -16.22 -5.64 9.69
CA ILE A 279 -15.64 -5.50 11.02
C ILE A 279 -16.66 -4.85 11.94
N ASP A 280 -16.94 -5.49 13.07
CA ASP A 280 -17.62 -4.89 14.19
C ASP A 280 -16.58 -4.50 15.24
N LEU A 281 -16.63 -3.27 15.75
CA LEU A 281 -15.74 -2.74 16.77
C LEU A 281 -16.54 -2.17 17.94
N GLU A 282 -16.39 -2.78 19.10
CA GLU A 282 -16.88 -2.24 20.36
C GLU A 282 -16.13 -0.93 20.74
N PRO A 283 -16.69 -0.07 21.57
CA PRO A 283 -15.99 1.10 22.10
C PRO A 283 -14.63 0.75 22.70
N GLY A 284 -13.56 1.37 22.17
CA GLY A 284 -12.17 1.12 22.57
C GLY A 284 -11.53 -0.12 21.95
N GLU A 285 -12.28 -0.96 21.24
CA GLU A 285 -11.74 -2.17 20.59
C GLU A 285 -10.82 -1.80 19.42
N GLU A 286 -9.79 -2.65 19.23
CA GLU A 286 -8.81 -2.54 18.15
C GLU A 286 -8.67 -3.89 17.46
N LYS A 287 -8.60 -3.87 16.12
CA LYS A 287 -8.33 -5.06 15.30
C LYS A 287 -7.19 -4.80 14.33
N GLU A 288 -6.44 -5.85 14.02
CA GLU A 288 -5.28 -5.80 13.17
C GLU A 288 -5.36 -6.82 12.04
N TYR A 289 -4.94 -6.42 10.84
CA TYR A 289 -4.89 -7.26 9.64
C TYR A 289 -3.58 -7.02 8.90
N VAL A 290 -2.96 -8.07 8.41
CA VAL A 290 -1.74 -7.99 7.60
C VAL A 290 -2.10 -8.30 6.15
N PHE A 291 -1.83 -7.35 5.26
CA PHE A 291 -1.89 -7.52 3.82
C PHE A 291 -0.48 -7.82 3.30
N ILE A 292 -0.38 -8.70 2.33
CA ILE A 292 0.89 -9.16 1.76
C ILE A 292 0.81 -9.01 0.26
N ILE A 293 1.82 -8.40 -0.36
CA ILE A 293 2.00 -8.38 -1.81
C ILE A 293 3.36 -8.99 -2.10
N GLY A 294 3.38 -10.11 -2.80
CA GLY A 294 4.61 -10.89 -2.96
C GLY A 294 4.87 -11.35 -4.39
N TYR A 295 6.15 -11.66 -4.64
CA TYR A 295 6.65 -12.34 -5.82
C TYR A 295 6.98 -13.78 -5.46
N ALA A 296 6.42 -14.71 -6.21
CA ALA A 296 6.71 -16.12 -6.11
C ALA A 296 7.19 -16.67 -7.45
N GLU A 297 8.13 -17.60 -7.43
CA GLU A 297 8.67 -18.25 -8.62
C GLU A 297 8.73 -19.76 -8.41
N ASN A 298 8.15 -20.49 -9.35
CA ASN A 298 8.17 -21.93 -9.35
C ASN A 298 9.40 -22.48 -10.06
N PRO A 299 9.94 -23.64 -9.66
CA PRO A 299 10.91 -24.37 -10.46
C PRO A 299 10.37 -24.65 -11.87
N ASP A 300 11.26 -24.70 -12.87
CA ASP A 300 10.89 -24.87 -14.28
C ASP A 300 10.04 -26.12 -14.55
N ASP A 301 10.30 -27.20 -13.82
CA ASP A 301 9.62 -28.48 -13.94
C ASP A 301 8.34 -28.59 -13.07
N LYS A 302 8.08 -27.60 -12.20
CA LYS A 302 6.95 -27.59 -11.25
C LYS A 302 6.07 -26.35 -11.37
N LYS A 303 5.89 -25.85 -12.57
CA LYS A 303 5.12 -24.65 -12.84
C LYS A 303 3.65 -24.77 -12.43
N TRP A 304 3.07 -25.92 -12.67
CA TRP A 304 1.66 -26.22 -12.47
C TRP A 304 1.48 -27.31 -11.41
N GLU A 305 0.49 -27.12 -10.56
CA GLU A 305 0.00 -28.17 -9.66
C GLU A 305 -0.85 -29.19 -10.41
N SER A 306 -1.71 -28.69 -11.31
CA SER A 306 -2.49 -29.45 -12.25
C SER A 306 -2.73 -28.61 -13.51
N PHE A 307 -3.46 -29.13 -14.51
CA PHE A 307 -3.70 -28.42 -15.76
C PHE A 307 -4.33 -27.04 -15.52
N GLY A 308 -3.56 -25.99 -15.84
CA GLY A 308 -3.99 -24.60 -15.73
C GLY A 308 -4.03 -24.03 -14.30
N ILE A 309 -3.68 -24.81 -13.27
CA ILE A 309 -3.63 -24.36 -11.87
C ILE A 309 -2.18 -24.10 -11.47
N ILE A 310 -1.90 -22.88 -10.96
CA ILE A 310 -0.57 -22.47 -10.55
C ILE A 310 -0.12 -23.31 -9.35
N ASN A 311 1.13 -23.79 -9.35
CA ASN A 311 1.73 -24.34 -8.15
C ASN A 311 1.98 -23.22 -7.14
N LYS A 312 1.30 -23.25 -5.99
CA LYS A 312 1.29 -22.22 -4.97
C LYS A 312 2.23 -22.48 -3.80
N GLU A 313 2.97 -23.60 -3.84
CA GLU A 313 3.90 -23.98 -2.76
C GLU A 313 4.88 -22.85 -2.35
N PRO A 314 5.54 -22.13 -3.30
CA PRO A 314 6.40 -21.00 -2.91
C PRO A 314 5.64 -19.83 -2.27
N ALA A 315 4.40 -19.57 -2.72
CA ALA A 315 3.57 -18.53 -2.11
C ALA A 315 3.14 -18.93 -0.69
N TYR A 316 2.72 -20.18 -0.47
CA TYR A 316 2.36 -20.66 0.86
C TYR A 316 3.52 -20.54 1.85
N ALA A 317 4.73 -20.91 1.43
CA ALA A 317 5.92 -20.74 2.26
C ALA A 317 6.19 -19.28 2.65
N LEU A 318 5.93 -18.34 1.75
CA LEU A 318 6.02 -16.92 2.03
C LEU A 318 4.90 -16.43 2.97
N LEU A 319 3.66 -16.80 2.68
CA LEU A 319 2.50 -16.35 3.44
C LEU A 319 2.52 -16.89 4.88
N GLU A 320 2.99 -18.11 5.09
CA GLU A 320 3.10 -18.69 6.44
C GLU A 320 4.01 -17.88 7.36
N LYS A 321 5.02 -17.19 6.82
CA LYS A 321 5.94 -16.36 7.61
C LYS A 321 5.26 -15.11 8.18
N TYR A 322 4.18 -14.61 7.56
CA TYR A 322 3.60 -13.31 7.86
C TYR A 322 2.08 -13.32 8.08
N ASN A 323 1.51 -14.47 8.31
CA ASN A 323 0.05 -14.68 8.42
C ASN A 323 -0.59 -14.18 9.73
N THR A 324 0.14 -13.48 10.57
CA THR A 324 -0.40 -12.89 11.80
C THR A 324 0.24 -11.52 12.11
N PRO A 325 -0.47 -10.61 12.81
CA PRO A 325 0.09 -9.34 13.26
C PRO A 325 1.38 -9.49 14.08
N ALA A 326 1.47 -10.50 14.95
CA ALA A 326 2.67 -10.75 15.77
C ALA A 326 3.91 -11.09 14.91
N LYS A 327 3.73 -11.81 13.80
CA LYS A 327 4.82 -12.11 12.86
C LYS A 327 5.24 -10.87 12.07
N PHE A 328 4.29 -10.00 11.72
CA PHE A 328 4.59 -8.69 11.16
C PHE A 328 5.43 -7.84 12.14
N ASP A 329 5.03 -7.76 13.41
CA ASP A 329 5.77 -7.00 14.42
C ASP A 329 7.19 -7.53 14.64
N THR A 330 7.35 -8.84 14.56
CA THR A 330 8.68 -9.48 14.57
C THR A 330 9.54 -9.05 13.37
N ALA A 331 8.94 -9.01 12.17
CA ALA A 331 9.64 -8.56 10.97
C ALA A 331 10.02 -7.07 11.05
N LEU A 332 9.13 -6.22 11.56
CA LEU A 332 9.41 -4.79 11.78
C LEU A 332 10.54 -4.58 12.79
N ALA A 333 10.55 -5.35 13.88
CA ALA A 333 11.62 -5.29 14.87
C ALA A 333 12.96 -5.70 14.25
N ALA A 334 13.01 -6.82 13.51
CA ALA A 334 14.21 -7.27 12.83
C ALA A 334 14.72 -6.24 11.80
N LEU A 335 13.84 -5.57 11.05
CA LEU A 335 14.21 -4.51 10.12
C LEU A 335 14.82 -3.31 10.86
N LYS A 336 14.22 -2.86 11.96
CA LYS A 336 14.76 -1.75 12.78
C LYS A 336 16.11 -2.08 13.38
N ASP A 337 16.30 -3.32 13.84
CA ASP A 337 17.58 -3.80 14.37
C ASP A 337 18.65 -3.85 13.27
N TYR A 338 18.32 -4.33 12.09
CA TYR A 338 19.22 -4.36 10.93
C TYR A 338 19.74 -2.94 10.60
N TRP A 339 18.85 -1.97 10.42
CA TRP A 339 19.25 -0.60 10.12
C TRP A 339 20.02 0.06 11.26
N THR A 340 19.64 -0.21 12.50
CA THR A 340 20.36 0.30 13.67
C THR A 340 21.78 -0.25 13.72
N HIS A 341 21.96 -1.54 13.46
CA HIS A 341 23.28 -2.16 13.41
C HIS A 341 24.12 -1.61 12.25
N LEU A 342 23.56 -1.54 11.05
CA LEU A 342 24.26 -1.04 9.86
C LEU A 342 24.74 0.39 10.06
N LEU A 343 23.87 1.29 10.51
CA LEU A 343 24.19 2.70 10.71
C LEU A 343 25.11 2.95 11.92
N SER A 344 25.18 2.04 12.88
CA SER A 344 26.09 2.15 14.03
C SER A 344 27.56 1.93 13.69
N SER A 345 27.86 1.41 12.50
CA SER A 345 29.23 1.16 12.04
C SER A 345 30.04 2.45 11.83
N TYR A 346 29.37 3.59 11.61
CA TYR A 346 30.00 4.90 11.47
C TYR A 346 29.09 5.99 12.04
N ILE A 347 29.57 6.70 13.06
CA ILE A 347 28.80 7.77 13.73
C ILE A 347 29.63 9.05 13.77
N VAL A 348 29.01 10.16 13.43
CA VAL A 348 29.55 11.50 13.55
C VAL A 348 28.88 12.22 14.69
N ASP A 349 29.66 12.79 15.62
CA ASP A 349 29.14 13.66 16.66
C ASP A 349 29.87 15.02 16.61
N THR A 350 29.12 16.07 16.31
CA THR A 350 29.60 17.45 16.17
C THR A 350 28.58 18.43 16.74
N GLU A 351 28.95 19.70 16.83
CA GLU A 351 28.01 20.76 17.20
C GLU A 351 26.92 20.99 16.14
N ASP A 352 27.20 20.69 14.87
CA ASP A 352 26.23 20.76 13.77
C ASP A 352 25.30 19.53 13.79
N LYS A 353 24.15 19.67 14.45
CA LYS A 353 23.14 18.61 14.56
C LYS A 353 22.47 18.24 13.22
N LYS A 354 22.52 19.14 12.22
CA LYS A 354 22.02 18.81 10.88
C LYS A 354 22.98 17.85 10.17
N LEU A 355 24.29 18.10 10.31
CA LEU A 355 25.31 17.20 9.78
C LEU A 355 25.22 15.81 10.47
N CYS A 356 25.12 15.79 11.80
CA CYS A 356 24.94 14.54 12.55
C CYS A 356 23.72 13.75 12.05
N ARG A 357 22.58 14.41 11.88
CA ARG A 357 21.34 13.81 11.33
C ARG A 357 21.57 13.21 9.94
N MET A 358 22.12 14.00 9.03
CA MET A 358 22.35 13.56 7.64
C MET A 358 23.26 12.34 7.58
N VAL A 359 24.36 12.35 8.35
CA VAL A 359 25.33 11.25 8.31
C VAL A 359 24.83 10.01 9.08
N ASN A 360 24.23 10.19 10.26
CA ASN A 360 23.92 9.07 11.16
C ASN A 360 22.57 8.41 10.87
N ILE A 361 21.67 9.08 10.14
CA ILE A 361 20.31 8.58 9.88
C ILE A 361 20.05 8.43 8.38
N TRP A 362 20.30 9.50 7.60
CA TRP A 362 19.82 9.58 6.22
C TRP A 362 20.88 9.28 5.15
N ASN A 363 22.03 8.78 5.54
CA ASN A 363 23.10 8.35 4.63
C ASN A 363 23.02 6.84 4.37
N GLN A 364 21.89 6.38 3.88
CA GLN A 364 21.61 4.97 3.58
C GLN A 364 21.56 4.69 2.09
#